data_a7937e82666a7ee224abc9333804b8e8
#
_entry.id   a7937e82666a7ee224abc9333804b8e8
#
_cell.length_a   1.000
_cell.length_b   1.000
_cell.length_c   1.000
_cell.angle_alpha   90.00
_cell.angle_beta   90.00
_cell.angle_gamma   90.00
#
_symmetry.space_group_name_H-M   'P 1'
#
loop_
_entity.id
_entity.type
_entity.pdbx_description
1 polymer ?
#
loop_
_entity_poly.entity_id
_entity_poly.type
_entity_poly.pdbx_seq_one_letter_code
_entity_poly.pdbx_strand_id
1 'polypeptide(L)'
;MNRKESKSMKTNLLYIFADQWRYQALGVTGQDQVITPAMDSFAGEGQVFTNAYSTFPLCTPHRGCLMTGKYPLSIGLWTNCKTGLEEKIMLKPQETCIGNVLKDNGYRTAYIGKWHLDAPEQNFQEDPLSGARDWDAYTPPGERRQGFDYWLSYGACDNHLDPHYWMDGPEQIRPGRWSPEFETDKAIEYMETHGGGEDPFALFLSYNPPHLPYELVPDRYYD
;
A
#
# COMPACT_ATOMS: atom_id res chain seq x y z
N MET A 1 -36.01 -31.99 3.82
CA MET A 1 -35.89 -30.63 4.38
C MET A 1 -34.49 -30.11 4.06
N ASN A 2 -34.34 -29.38 2.94
CA ASN A 2 -33.08 -28.78 2.57
C ASN A 2 -32.84 -27.57 3.48
N ARG A 3 -31.93 -27.68 4.44
CA ARG A 3 -31.36 -26.50 5.07
C ARG A 3 -30.57 -25.74 3.98
N LYS A 4 -31.14 -24.63 3.51
CA LYS A 4 -30.32 -23.61 2.83
C LYS A 4 -29.28 -23.16 3.86
N GLU A 5 -28.02 -23.56 3.68
CA GLU A 5 -26.90 -22.94 4.39
C GLU A 5 -27.01 -21.44 4.09
N SER A 6 -27.21 -20.64 5.12
CA SER A 6 -27.14 -19.20 5.00
C SER A 6 -25.68 -18.89 4.67
N LYS A 7 -25.41 -18.47 3.44
CA LYS A 7 -24.10 -17.98 3.03
C LYS A 7 -23.77 -16.82 3.99
N SER A 8 -22.88 -17.04 4.94
CA SER A 8 -22.40 -15.98 5.82
C SER A 8 -21.91 -14.85 4.93
N MET A 9 -22.50 -13.67 5.02
CA MET A 9 -22.01 -12.50 4.28
C MET A 9 -20.63 -12.16 4.83
N LYS A 10 -19.63 -12.21 3.97
CA LYS A 10 -18.27 -11.79 4.31
C LYS A 10 -18.24 -10.27 4.37
N THR A 11 -17.50 -9.75 5.33
CA THR A 11 -17.31 -8.29 5.54
C THR A 11 -16.28 -7.75 4.57
N ASN A 12 -16.52 -6.56 4.02
CA ASN A 12 -15.50 -5.83 3.27
C ASN A 12 -14.32 -5.47 4.18
N LEU A 13 -13.12 -5.47 3.62
CA LEU A 13 -11.89 -5.09 4.29
C LEU A 13 -11.31 -3.83 3.66
N LEU A 14 -11.12 -2.79 4.46
CA LEU A 14 -10.34 -1.62 4.10
C LEU A 14 -9.12 -1.55 5.03
N TYR A 15 -7.93 -1.69 4.46
CA TYR A 15 -6.66 -1.60 5.18
C TYR A 15 -5.90 -0.35 4.74
N ILE A 16 -5.82 0.65 5.62
CA ILE A 16 -5.15 1.93 5.36
C ILE A 16 -3.86 1.97 6.16
N PHE A 17 -2.76 2.35 5.53
CA PHE A 17 -1.50 2.58 6.21
C PHE A 17 -0.69 3.67 5.51
N ALA A 18 0.21 4.30 6.27
CA ALA A 18 1.06 5.38 5.79
C ALA A 18 2.53 5.04 6.02
N ASP A 19 3.41 5.49 5.14
CA ASP A 19 4.85 5.30 5.28
C ASP A 19 5.41 6.34 6.26
N GLN A 20 6.33 5.90 7.12
CA GLN A 20 7.07 6.73 8.06
C GLN A 20 6.20 7.54 9.05
N TRP A 21 4.95 7.15 9.27
CA TRP A 21 4.09 7.78 10.28
C TRP A 21 4.35 7.18 11.64
N ARG A 22 4.93 7.97 12.53
CA ARG A 22 5.23 7.52 13.90
C ARG A 22 4.02 7.63 14.82
N TYR A 23 3.95 6.77 15.81
CA TYR A 23 2.86 6.71 16.80
C TYR A 23 2.61 8.06 17.49
N GLN A 24 3.67 8.80 17.84
CA GLN A 24 3.58 10.08 18.52
C GLN A 24 2.84 11.16 17.72
N ALA A 25 2.87 11.06 16.38
CA ALA A 25 2.23 12.02 15.49
C ALA A 25 0.73 11.70 15.24
N LEU A 26 0.01 11.37 16.30
CA LEU A 26 -1.44 11.19 16.37
C LEU A 26 -1.98 12.01 17.54
N GLY A 27 -3.00 12.83 17.33
CA GLY A 27 -3.59 13.70 18.35
C GLY A 27 -4.06 12.92 19.57
N VAL A 28 -4.68 11.76 19.37
CA VAL A 28 -5.16 10.86 20.43
C VAL A 28 -4.06 10.42 21.40
N THR A 29 -2.80 10.44 21.01
CA THR A 29 -1.67 10.09 21.89
C THR A 29 -1.26 11.22 22.82
N GLY A 30 -1.55 12.47 22.45
CA GLY A 30 -1.17 13.67 23.20
C GLY A 30 0.33 13.92 23.34
N GLN A 31 1.16 13.29 22.48
CA GLN A 31 2.62 13.38 22.60
C GLN A 31 3.21 14.48 21.72
N ASP A 32 2.77 14.57 20.47
CA ASP A 32 3.17 15.64 19.55
C ASP A 32 2.06 16.69 19.43
N GLN A 33 2.45 17.92 19.09
CA GLN A 33 1.50 18.99 18.76
C GLN A 33 1.01 18.83 17.32
N VAL A 34 0.12 17.86 17.11
CA VAL A 34 -0.48 17.58 15.80
C VAL A 34 -2.00 17.61 15.92
N ILE A 35 -2.66 17.98 14.82
CA ILE A 35 -4.13 18.04 14.71
C ILE A 35 -4.58 16.93 13.77
N THR A 36 -5.18 15.86 14.32
CA THR A 36 -5.62 14.68 13.54
C THR A 36 -7.09 14.33 13.82
N PRO A 37 -8.04 15.26 13.60
CA PRO A 37 -9.41 15.14 14.12
C PRO A 37 -10.16 13.91 13.57
N ALA A 38 -9.94 13.54 12.33
CA ALA A 38 -10.56 12.36 11.74
C ALA A 38 -10.03 11.05 12.37
N MET A 39 -8.72 10.98 12.61
CA MET A 39 -8.10 9.82 13.27
C MET A 39 -8.47 9.75 14.76
N ASP A 40 -8.57 10.89 15.42
CA ASP A 40 -8.98 10.97 16.83
C ASP A 40 -10.44 10.53 17.01
N SER A 41 -11.33 10.94 16.11
CA SER A 41 -12.72 10.46 16.08
C SER A 41 -12.79 8.96 15.84
N PHE A 42 -12.07 8.46 14.86
CA PHE A 42 -12.00 7.03 14.54
C PHE A 42 -11.45 6.20 15.70
N ALA A 43 -10.42 6.70 16.40
CA ALA A 43 -9.88 6.07 17.61
C ALA A 43 -10.91 5.97 18.73
N GLY A 44 -11.83 6.95 18.84
CA GLY A 44 -12.94 6.92 19.81
C GLY A 44 -14.02 5.89 19.52
N GLU A 45 -14.14 5.46 18.27
CA GLU A 45 -15.13 4.47 17.82
C GLU A 45 -14.54 3.06 17.66
N GLY A 46 -13.22 2.96 17.62
CA GLY A 46 -12.48 1.73 17.36
C GLY A 46 -11.62 1.27 18.54
N GLN A 47 -10.64 0.44 18.22
CA GLN A 47 -9.65 -0.04 19.18
C GLN A 47 -8.28 0.53 18.83
N VAL A 48 -7.63 1.16 19.82
CA VAL A 48 -6.27 1.71 19.69
C VAL A 48 -5.27 0.75 20.31
N PHE A 49 -4.28 0.32 19.50
CA PHE A 49 -3.16 -0.49 19.98
C PHE A 49 -2.00 0.42 20.37
N THR A 50 -1.81 0.65 21.66
CA THR A 50 -0.79 1.56 22.20
C THR A 50 0.62 0.97 22.20
N ASN A 51 0.75 -0.35 22.05
CA ASN A 51 2.01 -1.08 22.07
C ASN A 51 2.17 -1.93 20.79
N ALA A 52 2.03 -1.30 19.62
CA ALA A 52 2.27 -1.93 18.33
C ALA A 52 3.68 -1.58 17.83
N TYR A 53 4.46 -2.59 17.43
CA TYR A 53 5.85 -2.43 17.03
C TYR A 53 6.08 -3.06 15.66
N SER A 54 6.78 -2.34 14.77
CA SER A 54 7.30 -2.96 13.56
C SER A 54 8.52 -3.81 13.89
N THR A 55 8.56 -5.03 13.39
CA THR A 55 9.71 -5.93 13.57
C THR A 55 10.93 -5.47 12.79
N PHE A 56 10.74 -4.64 11.76
CA PHE A 56 11.79 -4.03 10.97
C PHE A 56 11.27 -2.71 10.38
N PRO A 57 11.54 -1.55 11.01
CA PRO A 57 10.94 -0.27 10.62
C PRO A 57 11.65 0.36 9.41
N LEU A 58 11.64 -0.33 8.28
CA LEU A 58 12.15 0.09 6.97
C LEU A 58 11.14 -0.34 5.90
N CYS A 59 10.95 0.46 4.86
CA CYS A 59 9.88 0.31 3.86
C CYS A 59 9.70 -1.12 3.35
N THR A 60 10.62 -1.63 2.53
CA THR A 60 10.50 -2.97 1.93
C THR A 60 10.42 -4.10 2.96
N PRO A 61 11.30 -4.17 3.98
CA PRO A 61 11.20 -5.21 5.00
C PRO A 61 9.88 -5.21 5.76
N HIS A 62 9.39 -4.04 6.20
CA HIS A 62 8.11 -3.93 6.88
C HIS A 62 6.94 -4.33 5.98
N ARG A 63 6.93 -3.84 4.73
CA ARG A 63 5.89 -4.18 3.75
C ARG A 63 5.87 -5.67 3.44
N GLY A 64 7.04 -6.31 3.35
CA GLY A 64 7.13 -7.74 3.20
C GLY A 64 6.55 -8.51 4.38
N CYS A 65 6.84 -8.08 5.63
CA CYS A 65 6.18 -8.62 6.82
C CYS A 65 4.66 -8.48 6.75
N LEU A 66 4.18 -7.30 6.40
CA LEU A 66 2.75 -7.01 6.31
C LEU A 66 2.05 -7.93 5.30
N MET A 67 2.65 -8.13 4.13
CA MET A 67 2.07 -8.95 3.08
C MET A 67 2.10 -10.44 3.39
N THR A 68 3.19 -10.94 4.01
CA THR A 68 3.42 -12.39 4.17
C THR A 68 3.14 -12.93 5.57
N GLY A 69 3.08 -12.06 6.58
CA GLY A 69 3.06 -12.48 7.99
C GLY A 69 4.37 -13.12 8.47
N LYS A 70 5.46 -13.02 7.71
CA LYS A 70 6.76 -13.61 8.02
C LYS A 70 7.78 -12.55 8.41
N TYR A 71 8.80 -12.93 9.17
CA TYR A 71 9.93 -12.02 9.45
C TYR A 71 10.73 -11.71 8.18
N PRO A 72 11.21 -10.46 8.00
CA PRO A 72 11.84 -10.04 6.75
C PRO A 72 13.04 -10.88 6.33
N LEU A 73 13.87 -11.27 7.27
CA LEU A 73 15.06 -12.11 6.97
C LEU A 73 14.67 -13.48 6.45
N SER A 74 13.54 -14.05 6.88
CA SER A 74 13.09 -15.36 6.40
C SER A 74 12.59 -15.36 4.96
N ILE A 75 12.28 -14.18 4.43
CA ILE A 75 11.83 -13.96 3.03
C ILE A 75 12.88 -13.19 2.21
N GLY A 76 14.10 -13.03 2.73
CA GLY A 76 15.20 -12.38 2.05
C GLY A 76 15.09 -10.84 1.92
N LEU A 77 14.23 -10.20 2.70
CA LEU A 77 14.03 -8.75 2.67
C LEU A 77 14.77 -8.05 3.82
N TRP A 78 16.08 -8.00 3.75
CA TRP A 78 16.93 -7.42 4.80
C TRP A 78 17.25 -5.93 4.59
N THR A 79 16.89 -5.36 3.44
CA THR A 79 16.97 -3.93 3.12
C THR A 79 15.90 -3.57 2.08
N ASN A 80 15.82 -2.30 1.67
CA ASN A 80 14.94 -1.88 0.59
C ASN A 80 15.32 -2.52 -0.74
N CYS A 81 14.31 -2.72 -1.60
CA CYS A 81 14.52 -3.06 -3.00
C CYS A 81 15.45 -2.03 -3.64
N LYS A 82 16.52 -2.47 -4.26
CA LYS A 82 17.47 -1.59 -4.95
C LYS A 82 18.29 -2.35 -5.99
N THR A 83 18.94 -1.58 -6.87
CA THR A 83 19.86 -2.08 -7.90
C THR A 83 21.26 -2.34 -7.36
N GLY A 84 22.05 -3.08 -8.12
CA GLY A 84 23.50 -3.21 -7.92
C GLY A 84 23.93 -4.19 -6.83
N LEU A 85 23.07 -5.10 -6.40
CA LEU A 85 23.41 -6.21 -5.51
C LEU A 85 23.50 -7.52 -6.27
N GLU A 86 24.33 -8.47 -5.78
CA GLU A 86 24.43 -9.82 -6.36
C GLU A 86 23.07 -10.53 -6.32
N GLU A 87 22.35 -10.40 -5.21
CA GLU A 87 21.00 -10.94 -5.05
C GLU A 87 19.96 -9.82 -5.18
N LYS A 88 18.92 -10.07 -5.98
CA LYS A 88 17.79 -9.16 -6.12
C LYS A 88 16.95 -9.18 -4.85
N ILE A 89 16.87 -8.03 -4.19
CA ILE A 89 16.04 -7.85 -3.01
C ILE A 89 14.67 -7.38 -3.46
N MET A 90 13.72 -8.31 -3.43
CA MET A 90 12.32 -8.08 -3.77
C MET A 90 11.45 -9.15 -3.13
N LEU A 91 10.16 -8.88 -2.99
CA LEU A 91 9.20 -9.90 -2.59
C LEU A 91 9.07 -10.94 -3.71
N LYS A 92 9.41 -12.18 -3.38
CA LYS A 92 9.40 -13.26 -4.36
C LYS A 92 7.96 -13.63 -4.74
N PRO A 93 7.66 -13.85 -6.04
CA PRO A 93 6.32 -14.24 -6.48
C PRO A 93 5.76 -15.50 -5.81
N GLN A 94 6.66 -16.40 -5.38
CA GLN A 94 6.30 -17.68 -4.73
C GLN A 94 5.87 -17.55 -3.27
N GLU A 95 6.04 -16.37 -2.67
CA GLU A 95 5.57 -16.12 -1.31
C GLU A 95 4.04 -16.05 -1.28
N THR A 96 3.43 -16.69 -0.29
CA THR A 96 2.00 -16.56 -0.06
C THR A 96 1.75 -15.26 0.70
N CYS A 97 1.01 -14.36 0.08
CA CYS A 97 0.67 -13.04 0.63
C CYS A 97 -0.80 -12.95 0.98
N ILE A 98 -1.14 -11.98 1.82
CA ILE A 98 -2.53 -11.73 2.22
C ILE A 98 -3.46 -11.51 1.02
N GLY A 99 -2.98 -10.83 -0.04
CA GLY A 99 -3.75 -10.65 -1.27
C GLY A 99 -4.11 -11.97 -1.96
N ASN A 100 -3.18 -12.93 -2.03
CA ASN A 100 -3.46 -14.27 -2.56
C ASN A 100 -4.54 -14.98 -1.73
N VAL A 101 -4.38 -14.97 -0.40
CA VAL A 101 -5.33 -15.62 0.52
C VAL A 101 -6.72 -15.00 0.41
N LEU A 102 -6.82 -13.67 0.36
CA LEU A 102 -8.10 -12.97 0.20
C LEU A 102 -8.75 -13.31 -1.13
N LYS A 103 -8.00 -13.29 -2.23
CA LYS A 103 -8.48 -13.66 -3.57
C LYS A 103 -9.00 -15.10 -3.60
N ASP A 104 -8.25 -16.06 -3.07
CA ASP A 104 -8.62 -17.46 -3.00
C ASP A 104 -9.87 -17.70 -2.14
N ASN A 105 -10.16 -16.76 -1.21
CA ASN A 105 -11.37 -16.75 -0.41
C ASN A 105 -12.49 -15.90 -1.02
N GLY A 106 -12.40 -15.52 -2.29
CA GLY A 106 -13.47 -14.87 -3.05
C GLY A 106 -13.64 -13.37 -2.75
N TYR A 107 -12.58 -12.70 -2.29
CA TYR A 107 -12.54 -11.25 -2.22
C TYR A 107 -12.12 -10.65 -3.56
N ARG A 108 -12.71 -9.53 -3.92
CA ARG A 108 -12.18 -8.63 -4.96
C ARG A 108 -11.06 -7.82 -4.34
N THR A 109 -9.85 -8.03 -4.81
CA THR A 109 -8.65 -7.47 -4.18
C THR A 109 -8.18 -6.21 -4.89
N ALA A 110 -7.81 -5.18 -4.14
CA ALA A 110 -7.33 -3.92 -4.66
C ALA A 110 -6.12 -3.40 -3.89
N TYR A 111 -5.17 -2.81 -4.60
CA TYR A 111 -4.03 -2.11 -4.03
C TYR A 111 -3.89 -0.73 -4.66
N ILE A 112 -3.80 0.31 -3.82
CA ILE A 112 -3.63 1.71 -4.22
C ILE A 112 -2.46 2.32 -3.45
N GLY A 113 -1.54 3.01 -4.15
CA GLY A 113 -0.42 3.74 -3.57
C GLY A 113 0.91 2.99 -3.60
N LYS A 114 1.82 3.30 -2.66
CA LYS A 114 3.20 2.81 -2.64
C LYS A 114 3.28 1.31 -2.43
N TRP A 115 3.94 0.60 -3.36
CA TRP A 115 4.22 -0.84 -3.24
C TRP A 115 5.58 -1.14 -2.61
N HIS A 116 6.64 -0.72 -3.25
CA HIS A 116 8.05 -0.85 -2.84
C HIS A 116 8.46 -2.27 -2.42
N LEU A 117 7.91 -3.28 -3.10
CA LEU A 117 8.25 -4.70 -2.91
C LEU A 117 8.81 -5.35 -4.17
N ASP A 118 9.03 -4.54 -5.21
CA ASP A 118 9.58 -4.98 -6.48
C ASP A 118 10.95 -4.34 -6.72
N ALA A 119 11.89 -5.12 -7.27
CA ALA A 119 13.23 -4.60 -7.53
C ALA A 119 13.25 -3.79 -8.83
N PRO A 120 13.81 -2.58 -8.84
CA PRO A 120 13.93 -1.77 -10.04
C PRO A 120 14.60 -2.48 -11.21
N GLU A 121 15.57 -3.34 -10.95
CA GLU A 121 16.27 -4.12 -11.99
C GLU A 121 15.33 -5.03 -12.79
N GLN A 122 14.19 -5.41 -12.24
CA GLN A 122 13.19 -6.18 -12.98
C GLN A 122 12.61 -5.39 -14.15
N ASN A 123 12.58 -4.07 -14.01
CA ASN A 123 12.00 -3.15 -14.98
C ASN A 123 13.05 -2.18 -15.54
N PHE A 124 14.24 -2.15 -14.93
CA PHE A 124 15.29 -1.22 -15.26
C PHE A 124 16.13 -1.77 -16.43
N GLN A 125 16.07 -1.07 -17.54
CA GLN A 125 16.80 -1.31 -18.76
C GLN A 125 17.46 0.00 -19.18
N GLU A 126 18.26 0.02 -20.22
CA GLU A 126 18.81 1.26 -20.78
C GLU A 126 17.70 2.27 -21.07
N ASP A 127 16.60 1.79 -21.68
CA ASP A 127 15.35 2.55 -21.87
C ASP A 127 14.18 1.76 -21.25
N PRO A 128 13.92 1.91 -19.92
CA PRO A 128 12.89 1.12 -19.27
C PRO A 128 11.48 1.54 -19.74
N LEU A 129 10.67 0.59 -20.16
CA LEU A 129 9.29 0.82 -20.63
C LEU A 129 8.44 1.57 -19.61
N SER A 130 8.69 1.32 -18.33
CA SER A 130 7.98 1.95 -17.23
C SER A 130 8.50 3.34 -16.85
N GLY A 131 9.63 3.79 -17.39
CA GLY A 131 10.33 4.98 -16.88
C GLY A 131 10.93 4.80 -15.50
N ALA A 132 11.00 3.58 -14.98
CA ALA A 132 11.58 3.29 -13.67
C ALA A 132 13.03 3.73 -13.57
N ARG A 133 13.43 4.15 -12.38
CA ARG A 133 14.78 4.58 -12.00
C ARG A 133 15.24 3.80 -10.76
N ASP A 134 16.26 4.25 -10.10
CA ASP A 134 16.99 3.51 -9.05
C ASP A 134 16.11 2.95 -7.92
N TRP A 135 14.97 3.58 -7.63
CA TRP A 135 14.11 3.23 -6.49
C TRP A 135 12.70 2.80 -6.88
N ASP A 136 12.30 3.15 -8.09
CA ASP A 136 10.93 2.99 -8.52
C ASP A 136 10.80 1.84 -9.52
N ALA A 137 9.66 1.19 -9.52
CA ALA A 137 9.40 0.05 -10.39
C ALA A 137 7.95 -0.03 -10.82
N TYR A 138 7.74 -0.23 -12.10
CA TYR A 138 6.48 -0.75 -12.63
C TYR A 138 6.35 -2.23 -12.27
N THR A 139 5.24 -2.59 -11.63
CA THR A 139 4.90 -3.99 -11.35
C THR A 139 3.86 -4.48 -12.36
N PRO A 140 4.24 -5.31 -13.33
CA PRO A 140 3.31 -5.80 -14.34
C PRO A 140 2.20 -6.68 -13.75
N PRO A 141 1.05 -6.83 -14.44
CA PRO A 141 0.03 -7.81 -14.07
C PRO A 141 0.60 -9.22 -13.88
N GLY A 142 0.05 -9.95 -12.91
CA GLY A 142 0.43 -11.33 -12.63
C GLY A 142 0.95 -11.57 -11.22
N GLU A 143 1.78 -12.58 -11.05
CA GLU A 143 2.21 -13.12 -9.75
C GLU A 143 2.91 -12.08 -8.85
N ARG A 144 3.60 -11.10 -9.44
CA ARG A 144 4.32 -10.06 -8.69
C ARG A 144 3.39 -9.08 -7.95
N ARG A 145 2.10 -9.02 -8.34
CA ARG A 145 1.06 -8.25 -7.62
C ARG A 145 0.46 -9.02 -6.43
N GLN A 146 0.94 -10.22 -6.14
CA GLN A 146 0.63 -10.98 -4.94
C GLN A 146 -0.90 -11.12 -4.67
N GLY A 147 -1.67 -11.37 -5.74
CA GLY A 147 -3.11 -11.59 -5.65
C GLY A 147 -3.98 -10.35 -5.69
N PHE A 148 -3.41 -9.16 -5.90
CA PHE A 148 -4.19 -7.93 -6.11
C PHE A 148 -4.60 -7.77 -7.57
N ASP A 149 -5.91 -7.71 -7.83
CA ASP A 149 -6.49 -7.60 -9.17
C ASP A 149 -6.61 -6.14 -9.63
N TYR A 150 -7.20 -5.28 -8.80
CA TYR A 150 -7.16 -3.84 -9.07
C TYR A 150 -5.83 -3.27 -8.59
N TRP A 151 -5.17 -2.55 -9.47
CA TRP A 151 -3.82 -2.06 -9.23
C TRP A 151 -3.67 -0.61 -9.68
N LEU A 152 -3.38 0.27 -8.75
CA LEU A 152 -3.00 1.66 -9.01
C LEU A 152 -1.83 2.01 -8.09
N SER A 153 -0.59 1.77 -8.54
CA SER A 153 0.55 1.74 -7.64
C SER A 153 1.83 2.22 -8.32
N TYR A 154 2.82 2.47 -7.51
CA TYR A 154 4.21 2.76 -7.89
C TYR A 154 5.15 2.03 -6.92
N GLY A 155 6.43 1.92 -7.26
CA GLY A 155 7.42 1.34 -6.36
C GLY A 155 7.74 2.27 -5.21
N ALA A 156 8.58 3.26 -5.45
CA ALA A 156 8.95 4.29 -4.49
C ALA A 156 9.14 5.64 -5.21
N CYS A 157 8.16 6.51 -5.07
CA CYS A 157 8.18 7.86 -5.62
C CYS A 157 7.91 8.87 -4.50
N ASP A 158 8.84 9.78 -4.27
CA ASP A 158 8.75 10.78 -3.21
C ASP A 158 8.32 12.16 -3.70
N ASN A 159 7.88 12.28 -4.95
CA ASN A 159 7.26 13.50 -5.46
C ASN A 159 5.77 13.54 -5.11
N HIS A 160 5.45 13.89 -3.86
CA HIS A 160 4.10 13.82 -3.33
C HIS A 160 3.11 14.80 -3.98
N LEU A 161 3.60 15.95 -4.51
CA LEU A 161 2.77 16.96 -5.16
C LEU A 161 2.50 16.68 -6.65
N ASP A 162 3.39 15.91 -7.29
CA ASP A 162 3.23 15.46 -8.69
C ASP A 162 3.60 13.98 -8.82
N PRO A 163 2.81 13.09 -8.19
CA PRO A 163 3.07 11.65 -8.20
C PRO A 163 2.79 11.05 -9.57
N HIS A 164 3.30 9.84 -9.77
CA HIS A 164 2.88 8.98 -10.88
C HIS A 164 2.45 7.61 -10.36
N TYR A 165 1.67 6.94 -11.19
CA TYR A 165 1.16 5.60 -10.91
C TYR A 165 1.21 4.77 -12.19
N TRP A 166 1.15 3.46 -12.00
CA TRP A 166 0.89 2.49 -13.06
C TRP A 166 -0.34 1.65 -12.72
N MET A 167 -1.03 1.24 -13.75
CA MET A 167 -2.07 0.21 -13.71
C MET A 167 -1.59 -1.04 -14.48
N ASP A 168 -2.30 -1.42 -15.51
CA ASP A 168 -2.03 -2.65 -16.24
C ASP A 168 -0.96 -2.51 -17.34
N GLY A 169 -0.65 -1.29 -17.75
CA GLY A 169 0.38 -0.95 -18.73
C GLY A 169 1.56 -0.20 -18.12
N PRO A 170 2.67 -0.07 -18.89
CA PRO A 170 3.86 0.64 -18.45
C PRO A 170 3.72 2.16 -18.54
N GLU A 171 2.63 2.68 -19.09
CA GLU A 171 2.36 4.10 -19.20
C GLU A 171 2.07 4.71 -17.83
N GLN A 172 2.77 5.80 -17.53
CA GLN A 172 2.56 6.53 -16.27
C GLN A 172 1.26 7.32 -16.29
N ILE A 173 0.48 7.19 -15.23
CA ILE A 173 -0.65 8.04 -14.91
C ILE A 173 -0.13 9.15 -14.00
N ARG A 174 -0.23 10.41 -14.45
CA ARG A 174 0.18 11.60 -13.70
C ARG A 174 -1.04 12.46 -13.39
N PRO A 175 -1.58 12.42 -12.16
CA PRO A 175 -2.81 13.14 -11.82
C PRO A 175 -2.62 14.65 -11.66
N GLY A 176 -1.38 15.15 -11.52
CA GLY A 176 -1.09 16.57 -11.32
C GLY A 176 -1.67 17.14 -10.02
N ARG A 177 -1.77 16.31 -8.97
CA ARG A 177 -2.31 16.71 -7.67
C ARG A 177 -1.68 15.87 -6.56
N TRP A 178 -1.78 16.33 -5.33
CA TRP A 178 -1.21 15.69 -4.15
C TRP A 178 -1.64 14.22 -4.01
N SER A 179 -0.66 13.34 -3.77
CA SER A 179 -0.87 11.88 -3.79
C SER A 179 -1.96 11.38 -2.85
N PRO A 180 -2.04 11.78 -1.55
CA PRO A 180 -3.10 11.29 -0.67
C PRO A 180 -4.52 11.63 -1.11
N GLU A 181 -4.71 12.80 -1.74
CA GLU A 181 -6.04 13.17 -2.25
C GLU A 181 -6.44 12.31 -3.44
N PHE A 182 -5.52 12.14 -4.38
CA PHE A 182 -5.78 11.30 -5.55
C PHE A 182 -6.03 9.84 -5.16
N GLU A 183 -5.20 9.29 -4.28
CA GLU A 183 -5.30 7.92 -3.79
C GLU A 183 -6.62 7.71 -3.01
N THR A 184 -7.02 8.69 -2.18
CA THR A 184 -8.28 8.66 -1.45
C THR A 184 -9.48 8.66 -2.39
N ASP A 185 -9.50 9.55 -3.39
CA ASP A 185 -10.60 9.60 -4.37
C ASP A 185 -10.73 8.27 -5.12
N LYS A 186 -9.60 7.65 -5.50
CA LYS A 186 -9.59 6.34 -6.15
C LYS A 186 -10.04 5.21 -5.23
N ALA A 187 -9.73 5.29 -3.95
CA ALA A 187 -10.23 4.34 -2.95
C ALA A 187 -11.74 4.46 -2.77
N ILE A 188 -12.27 5.69 -2.69
CA ILE A 188 -13.71 5.95 -2.59
C ILE A 188 -14.43 5.42 -3.85
N GLU A 189 -13.95 5.78 -5.04
CA GLU A 189 -14.49 5.28 -6.31
C GLU A 189 -14.56 3.75 -6.36
N TYR A 190 -13.50 3.09 -5.90
CA TYR A 190 -13.46 1.62 -5.82
C TYR A 190 -14.50 1.08 -4.83
N MET A 191 -14.61 1.67 -3.65
CA MET A 191 -15.57 1.25 -2.63
C MET A 191 -17.03 1.49 -3.06
N GLU A 192 -17.34 2.60 -3.70
CA GLU A 192 -18.66 2.89 -4.25
C GLU A 192 -19.06 1.90 -5.34
N THR A 193 -18.11 1.53 -6.19
CA THR A 193 -18.33 0.58 -7.29
C THR A 193 -18.57 -0.85 -6.79
N HIS A 194 -17.91 -1.25 -5.71
CA HIS A 194 -17.88 -2.66 -5.27
C HIS A 194 -18.60 -2.91 -3.92
N GLY A 195 -18.87 -1.85 -3.14
CA GLY A 195 -19.38 -1.99 -1.77
C GLY A 195 -20.79 -2.59 -1.64
N GLY A 196 -21.62 -2.46 -2.68
CA GLY A 196 -22.97 -3.04 -2.73
C GLY A 196 -23.07 -4.40 -3.43
N GLY A 197 -21.93 -4.98 -3.84
CA GLY A 197 -21.88 -6.25 -4.56
C GLY A 197 -22.10 -7.49 -3.68
N GLU A 198 -22.33 -8.64 -4.32
CA GLU A 198 -22.45 -9.94 -3.63
C GLU A 198 -21.08 -10.43 -3.10
N ASP A 199 -20.00 -10.11 -3.80
CA ASP A 199 -18.66 -10.48 -3.40
C ASP A 199 -18.03 -9.38 -2.55
N PRO A 200 -17.41 -9.72 -1.41
CA PRO A 200 -16.70 -8.74 -0.59
C PRO A 200 -15.46 -8.21 -1.30
N PHE A 201 -15.09 -6.98 -0.97
CA PHE A 201 -13.80 -6.44 -1.41
C PHE A 201 -12.77 -6.42 -0.27
N ALA A 202 -11.49 -6.43 -0.66
CA ALA A 202 -10.36 -6.13 0.20
C ALA A 202 -9.49 -5.07 -0.48
N LEU A 203 -9.52 -3.84 0.04
CA LEU A 203 -8.78 -2.71 -0.47
C LEU A 203 -7.64 -2.36 0.48
N PHE A 204 -6.41 -2.35 -0.06
CA PHE A 204 -5.21 -1.87 0.61
C PHE A 204 -4.85 -0.49 0.06
N LEU A 205 -4.90 0.51 0.93
CA LEU A 205 -4.59 1.90 0.62
C LEU A 205 -3.30 2.29 1.35
N SER A 206 -2.25 2.50 0.57
CA SER A 206 -0.87 2.68 1.02
C SER A 206 -0.36 4.07 0.73
N TYR A 207 -0.56 5.01 1.63
CA TYR A 207 -0.02 6.36 1.49
C TYR A 207 1.51 6.38 1.64
N ASN A 208 2.20 7.17 0.80
CA ASN A 208 3.61 7.46 1.01
C ASN A 208 3.80 8.57 2.07
N PRO A 209 3.11 9.72 2.03
CA PRO A 209 3.20 10.68 3.13
C PRO A 209 2.72 10.08 4.47
N PRO A 210 3.34 10.49 5.59
CA PRO A 210 4.31 11.58 5.74
C PRO A 210 5.80 11.19 5.54
N HIS A 211 6.12 10.24 4.67
CA HIS A 211 7.50 9.99 4.26
C HIS A 211 8.12 11.28 3.69
N LEU A 212 9.42 11.52 3.98
CA LEU A 212 10.12 12.68 3.42
C LEU A 212 10.03 12.72 1.87
N PRO A 213 10.14 13.89 1.20
CA PRO A 213 10.36 15.24 1.74
C PRO A 213 9.10 15.82 2.40
N TYR A 214 9.24 16.33 3.62
CA TYR A 214 8.09 16.80 4.43
C TYR A 214 7.47 18.09 3.90
N GLU A 215 8.23 18.88 3.14
CA GLU A 215 7.79 20.12 2.51
C GLU A 215 6.85 19.90 1.29
N LEU A 216 6.78 18.67 0.78
CA LEU A 216 5.92 18.34 -0.37
C LEU A 216 4.49 18.05 0.06
N VAL A 217 3.86 19.05 0.69
CA VAL A 217 2.49 19.04 1.14
C VAL A 217 1.80 20.35 0.71
N PRO A 218 0.49 20.36 0.39
CA PRO A 218 -0.22 21.59 0.02
C PRO A 218 -0.21 22.63 1.13
N ASP A 219 -0.09 23.91 0.76
CA ASP A 219 0.04 25.04 1.69
C ASP A 219 -1.05 25.07 2.78
N ARG A 220 -2.26 24.64 2.47
CA ARG A 220 -3.37 24.57 3.43
C ARG A 220 -3.16 23.69 4.65
N TYR A 221 -2.10 22.89 4.68
CA TYR A 221 -1.74 22.07 5.84
C TYR A 221 -0.63 22.69 6.68
N TYR A 222 -0.16 23.90 6.31
CA TYR A 222 0.82 24.67 7.09
C TYR A 222 0.17 25.74 8.00
N ASP A 223 -1.10 26.08 7.78
CA ASP A 223 -1.81 27.17 8.46
C ASP A 223 -2.56 26.70 9.73
#